data_a2b34557f2b18998f388c2c4c05cfd51
#
_entry.id   a2b34557f2b18998f388c2c4c05cfd51
#
_cell.length_a   1.000
_cell.length_b   1.000
_cell.length_c   1.000
_cell.angle_alpha   90.00
_cell.angle_beta   90.00
_cell.angle_gamma   90.00
#
_symmetry.space_group_name_H-M   'P 1'
#
loop_
_entity.id
_entity.type
_entity.pdbx_description
1 polymer ?
#
loop_
_entity_poly.entity_id
_entity_poly.type
_entity_poly.pdbx_seq_one_letter_code
_entity_poly.pdbx_strand_id
1 'polypeptide(L)'
;LNTEYFIAKKVIFSKGDKGTISSPIIKMAIAAIAIGMVMMLIAIATGTGLRQKIREKLVVFHGHIQIFAYDNNASEVSTHPISINQEFYPYFKQVPEVTHIQAVATKGGIIRTENTYESILAKGVGKDYNWQLLQDFITEGRTPNVSGEEISNEILLSTYLANRLHLKIGDHCHAIFLKDEDSQTPNQRSFKIVGLYNSGFQEFDASYVFTDIRQIQKMNKWQQDEVGNFELFINDFDRIEDVGYKVYGAVGSFLDAQTIIQKFPFIFEWVGMFDFNIYLIIGIMIIVGGFNMITAILVLILEKTPMIGVLKSLGMTDHSIRKIFLYNATYIIGLGLLWGNALGFLLLWLQQRYSLIKLDAATYYVSEVPIAISSIAIILLNIGVLLLCLLMLLVPTYVITKISPTETMKIK
;
A
#
# COMPACT_ATOMS: atom_id res chain seq x y z
N LEU A 1 -26.67 -21.02 35.37
CA LEU A 1 -25.25 -20.75 35.65
C LEU A 1 -24.44 -21.79 34.88
N ASN A 2 -23.58 -21.34 33.94
CA ASN A 2 -22.69 -22.24 33.21
C ASN A 2 -21.56 -22.64 34.15
N THR A 3 -21.64 -23.87 34.71
CA THR A 3 -20.69 -24.39 35.71
C THR A 3 -19.26 -24.43 35.19
N GLU A 4 -19.06 -24.73 33.89
CA GLU A 4 -17.77 -24.75 33.25
C GLU A 4 -17.10 -23.35 33.24
N TYR A 5 -17.89 -22.31 32.92
CA TYR A 5 -17.40 -20.93 32.98
C TYR A 5 -17.05 -20.48 34.40
N PHE A 6 -17.87 -20.84 35.38
CA PHE A 6 -17.61 -20.53 36.80
C PHE A 6 -16.28 -21.14 37.26
N ILE A 7 -16.05 -22.42 36.95
CA ILE A 7 -14.81 -23.12 37.32
C ILE A 7 -13.63 -22.51 36.57
N ALA A 8 -13.76 -22.23 35.25
CA ALA A 8 -12.73 -21.58 34.45
C ALA A 8 -12.31 -20.24 35.06
N LYS A 9 -13.28 -19.41 35.45
CA LYS A 9 -13.02 -18.13 36.12
C LYS A 9 -12.25 -18.30 37.43
N LYS A 10 -12.61 -19.28 38.26
CA LYS A 10 -11.88 -19.58 39.51
C LYS A 10 -10.43 -20.03 39.23
N VAL A 11 -10.20 -20.85 38.21
CA VAL A 11 -8.86 -21.34 37.83
C VAL A 11 -7.94 -20.18 37.41
N ILE A 12 -8.48 -19.20 36.66
CA ILE A 12 -7.71 -18.01 36.18
C ILE A 12 -7.38 -17.07 37.35
N PHE A 13 -8.37 -16.79 38.20
CA PHE A 13 -8.27 -15.77 39.25
C PHE A 13 -7.89 -16.34 40.63
N SER A 14 -7.68 -17.67 40.78
CA SER A 14 -7.13 -18.20 42.00
C SER A 14 -5.74 -17.61 42.25
N LYS A 15 -5.57 -16.90 43.38
CA LYS A 15 -4.24 -16.54 43.87
C LYS A 15 -3.51 -17.85 44.15
N GLY A 16 -2.73 -18.33 43.15
CA GLY A 16 -1.90 -19.52 43.33
C GLY A 16 -0.91 -19.30 44.47
N ASP A 17 -0.61 -20.35 45.21
CA ASP A 17 0.49 -20.35 46.18
C ASP A 17 1.78 -19.86 45.52
N LYS A 18 2.61 -19.14 46.30
CA LYS A 18 3.92 -18.65 45.85
C LYS A 18 4.78 -19.87 45.49
N GLY A 19 4.72 -20.30 44.19
CA GLY A 19 5.43 -21.50 43.72
C GLY A 19 4.80 -22.16 42.48
N THR A 20 3.64 -21.69 42.00
CA THR A 20 2.99 -22.26 40.81
C THR A 20 3.79 -21.93 39.53
N ILE A 21 4.21 -22.97 38.84
CA ILE A 21 5.01 -22.90 37.58
C ILE A 21 4.16 -22.33 36.42
N SER A 22 2.84 -22.46 36.48
CA SER A 22 1.94 -22.02 35.40
C SER A 22 1.87 -20.50 35.22
N SER A 23 2.03 -19.69 36.27
CA SER A 23 1.89 -18.23 36.19
C SER A 23 2.94 -17.58 35.25
N PRO A 24 4.26 -17.87 35.31
CA PRO A 24 5.23 -17.37 34.36
C PRO A 24 4.98 -17.84 32.95
N ILE A 25 4.57 -19.10 32.75
CA ILE A 25 4.32 -19.69 31.44
C ILE A 25 3.10 -19.02 30.75
N ILE A 26 2.03 -18.77 31.53
CA ILE A 26 0.87 -18.02 30.99
C ILE A 26 1.25 -16.60 30.59
N LYS A 27 2.07 -15.90 31.37
CA LYS A 27 2.57 -14.56 31.01
C LYS A 27 3.41 -14.58 29.75
N MET A 28 4.26 -15.60 29.61
CA MET A 28 5.06 -15.80 28.37
C MET A 28 4.15 -16.07 27.17
N ALA A 29 3.11 -16.87 27.33
CA ALA A 29 2.15 -17.12 26.25
C ALA A 29 1.40 -15.84 25.82
N ILE A 30 0.94 -15.04 26.80
CA ILE A 30 0.31 -13.74 26.52
C ILE A 30 1.29 -12.82 25.77
N ALA A 31 2.54 -12.72 26.26
CA ALA A 31 3.57 -11.89 25.61
C ALA A 31 3.90 -12.37 24.19
N ALA A 32 4.00 -13.68 23.97
CA ALA A 32 4.26 -14.24 22.64
C ALA A 32 3.12 -13.93 21.64
N ILE A 33 1.86 -14.07 22.06
CA ILE A 33 0.70 -13.71 21.24
C ILE A 33 0.68 -12.20 20.99
N ALA A 34 0.98 -11.38 21.99
CA ALA A 34 1.03 -9.93 21.85
C ALA A 34 2.10 -9.49 20.86
N ILE A 35 3.33 -10.03 20.97
CA ILE A 35 4.43 -9.75 20.03
C ILE A 35 4.05 -10.21 18.62
N GLY A 36 3.51 -11.41 18.48
CA GLY A 36 3.03 -11.91 17.19
C GLY A 36 1.99 -10.99 16.57
N MET A 37 1.03 -10.51 17.34
CA MET A 37 0.00 -9.58 16.87
C MET A 37 0.58 -8.23 16.47
N VAL A 38 1.54 -7.68 17.23
CA VAL A 38 2.26 -6.46 16.87
C VAL A 38 2.96 -6.63 15.50
N MET A 39 3.70 -7.72 15.31
CA MET A 39 4.43 -7.98 14.06
C MET A 39 3.47 -8.12 12.86
N MET A 40 2.37 -8.85 13.04
CA MET A 40 1.35 -8.99 11.98
C MET A 40 0.69 -7.64 11.62
N LEU A 41 0.35 -6.83 12.63
CA LEU A 41 -0.22 -5.49 12.39
C LEU A 41 0.76 -4.57 11.65
N ILE A 42 2.02 -4.56 12.07
CA ILE A 42 3.06 -3.76 11.39
C ILE A 42 3.22 -4.24 9.95
N ALA A 43 3.35 -5.55 9.71
CA ALA A 43 3.52 -6.10 8.37
C ALA A 43 2.35 -5.72 7.43
N ILE A 44 1.11 -5.87 7.88
CA ILE A 44 -0.08 -5.50 7.09
C ILE A 44 -0.11 -4.00 6.84
N ALA A 45 0.06 -3.17 7.89
CA ALA A 45 -0.07 -1.73 7.79
C ALA A 45 1.01 -1.11 6.89
N THR A 46 2.25 -1.58 7.00
CA THR A 46 3.37 -1.08 6.19
C THR A 46 3.30 -1.57 4.74
N GLY A 47 2.98 -2.84 4.53
CA GLY A 47 2.88 -3.40 3.18
C GLY A 47 1.71 -2.83 2.38
N THR A 48 0.51 -2.70 3.01
CA THR A 48 -0.62 -2.00 2.38
C THR A 48 -0.33 -0.53 2.14
N GLY A 49 0.33 0.14 3.09
CA GLY A 49 0.71 1.54 2.96
C GLY A 49 1.68 1.77 1.81
N LEU A 50 2.71 0.94 1.69
CA LEU A 50 3.69 1.03 0.62
C LEU A 50 3.03 0.83 -0.76
N ARG A 51 2.18 -0.20 -0.89
CA ARG A 51 1.43 -0.45 -2.12
C ARG A 51 0.56 0.73 -2.51
N GLN A 52 -0.20 1.27 -1.57
CA GLN A 52 -1.09 2.40 -1.81
C GLN A 52 -0.29 3.64 -2.25
N LYS A 53 0.80 3.97 -1.57
CA LYS A 53 1.63 5.14 -1.91
C LYS A 53 2.30 5.03 -3.28
N ILE A 54 2.79 3.85 -3.66
CA ILE A 54 3.36 3.63 -4.99
C ILE A 54 2.28 3.76 -6.07
N ARG A 55 1.11 3.14 -5.87
CA ARG A 55 -0.05 3.29 -6.79
C ARG A 55 -0.44 4.75 -6.95
N GLU A 56 -0.64 5.49 -5.85
CA GLU A 56 -0.99 6.92 -5.88
C GLU A 56 0.02 7.73 -6.70
N LYS A 57 1.32 7.55 -6.47
CA LYS A 57 2.36 8.28 -7.20
C LYS A 57 2.36 7.98 -8.71
N LEU A 58 2.28 6.70 -9.08
CA LEU A 58 2.22 6.30 -10.48
C LEU A 58 0.99 6.90 -11.19
N VAL A 59 -0.16 6.85 -10.52
CA VAL A 59 -1.43 7.39 -11.04
C VAL A 59 -1.37 8.91 -11.25
N VAL A 60 -0.73 9.67 -10.37
CA VAL A 60 -0.58 11.13 -10.53
C VAL A 60 0.15 11.49 -11.83
N PHE A 61 1.16 10.70 -12.21
CA PHE A 61 1.97 10.98 -13.40
C PHE A 61 1.40 10.38 -14.69
N HIS A 62 0.59 9.30 -14.63
CA HIS A 62 0.18 8.55 -15.82
C HIS A 62 -1.33 8.26 -15.92
N GLY A 63 -2.12 8.64 -14.91
CA GLY A 63 -3.49 8.15 -14.79
C GLY A 63 -3.55 6.66 -14.43
N HIS A 64 -4.73 6.10 -14.35
CA HIS A 64 -4.95 4.67 -14.14
C HIS A 64 -4.85 3.89 -15.46
N ILE A 65 -5.36 4.48 -16.53
CA ILE A 65 -5.39 3.90 -17.88
C ILE A 65 -4.98 5.01 -18.85
N GLN A 66 -4.13 4.68 -19.81
CA GLN A 66 -3.75 5.58 -20.89
C GLN A 66 -4.33 5.11 -22.20
N ILE A 67 -4.86 6.05 -23.00
CA ILE A 67 -5.28 5.81 -24.39
C ILE A 67 -4.33 6.60 -25.30
N PHE A 68 -3.72 5.93 -26.25
CA PHE A 68 -2.75 6.51 -27.18
C PHE A 68 -2.90 5.92 -28.59
N ALA A 69 -2.23 6.51 -29.58
CA ALA A 69 -2.24 5.97 -30.93
C ALA A 69 -1.54 4.62 -30.97
N TYR A 70 -2.14 3.63 -31.64
CA TYR A 70 -1.60 2.27 -31.75
C TYR A 70 -0.13 2.27 -32.23
N ASP A 71 0.22 3.16 -33.14
CA ASP A 71 1.57 3.28 -33.71
C ASP A 71 2.60 3.91 -32.76
N ASN A 72 2.18 4.34 -31.56
CA ASN A 72 3.08 5.00 -30.59
C ASN A 72 3.99 4.00 -29.85
N ASN A 73 3.77 2.68 -30.03
CA ASN A 73 4.60 1.59 -29.52
C ASN A 73 5.00 1.71 -28.05
N ALA A 74 4.09 2.12 -27.19
CA ALA A 74 4.34 2.34 -25.76
C ALA A 74 5.48 3.32 -25.44
N SER A 75 5.84 4.21 -26.37
CA SER A 75 6.83 5.25 -26.13
C SER A 75 6.34 6.24 -25.08
N GLU A 76 7.25 6.68 -24.20
CA GLU A 76 6.97 7.79 -23.28
C GLU A 76 6.82 9.14 -24.01
N VAL A 77 7.38 9.26 -25.21
CA VAL A 77 7.28 10.45 -26.07
C VAL A 77 6.10 10.28 -27.03
N SER A 78 5.22 11.26 -27.07
CA SER A 78 4.10 11.30 -28.01
C SER A 78 4.62 11.61 -29.42
N THR A 79 4.71 10.59 -30.28
CA THR A 79 5.18 10.72 -31.67
C THR A 79 4.03 10.88 -32.65
N HIS A 80 2.93 10.15 -32.45
CA HIS A 80 1.73 10.19 -33.29
C HIS A 80 0.59 10.85 -32.54
N PRO A 81 0.05 11.98 -33.06
CA PRO A 81 -1.04 12.67 -32.40
C PRO A 81 -2.37 11.93 -32.60
N ILE A 82 -3.28 12.11 -31.64
CA ILE A 82 -4.67 11.68 -31.73
C ILE A 82 -5.59 12.91 -31.61
N SER A 83 -6.71 12.89 -32.30
CA SER A 83 -7.69 14.00 -32.19
C SER A 83 -8.34 14.01 -30.81
N ILE A 84 -8.50 15.19 -30.24
CA ILE A 84 -9.27 15.39 -28.99
C ILE A 84 -10.75 15.10 -29.15
N ASN A 85 -11.26 15.14 -30.43
CA ASN A 85 -12.65 14.92 -30.76
C ASN A 85 -12.98 13.42 -30.78
N GLN A 86 -12.97 12.80 -29.61
CA GLN A 86 -13.32 11.40 -29.38
C GLN A 86 -14.69 11.28 -28.71
N GLU A 87 -15.42 10.20 -29.00
CA GLU A 87 -16.73 9.93 -28.37
C GLU A 87 -16.65 9.77 -26.87
N PHE A 88 -15.49 9.34 -26.36
CA PHE A 88 -15.25 9.14 -24.94
C PHE A 88 -14.74 10.40 -24.21
N TYR A 89 -14.42 11.47 -24.91
CA TYR A 89 -13.93 12.70 -24.30
C TYR A 89 -14.95 13.83 -24.41
N PRO A 90 -15.17 14.66 -23.37
CA PRO A 90 -14.50 14.65 -22.06
C PRO A 90 -15.13 13.66 -21.05
N TYR A 91 -16.18 12.91 -21.41
CA TYR A 91 -16.90 11.98 -20.52
C TYR A 91 -17.08 10.62 -21.16
N PHE A 92 -16.60 9.58 -20.50
CA PHE A 92 -16.68 8.20 -21.00
C PHE A 92 -18.05 7.57 -20.70
N LYS A 93 -19.06 7.84 -21.51
CA LYS A 93 -20.43 7.36 -21.30
C LYS A 93 -20.57 5.83 -21.30
N GLN A 94 -19.73 5.14 -22.08
CA GLN A 94 -19.76 3.68 -22.21
C GLN A 94 -19.08 2.97 -21.04
N VAL A 95 -18.20 3.65 -20.30
CA VAL A 95 -17.46 3.11 -19.15
C VAL A 95 -17.64 4.08 -17.97
N PRO A 96 -18.76 3.98 -17.22
CA PRO A 96 -19.08 4.93 -16.16
C PRO A 96 -18.15 4.86 -14.94
N GLU A 97 -17.32 3.83 -14.85
CA GLU A 97 -16.28 3.72 -13.84
C GLU A 97 -15.15 4.78 -14.01
N VAL A 98 -15.02 5.34 -15.22
CA VAL A 98 -14.08 6.44 -15.49
C VAL A 98 -14.67 7.74 -14.95
N THR A 99 -13.98 8.37 -14.02
CA THR A 99 -14.44 9.57 -13.32
C THR A 99 -13.88 10.86 -13.87
N HIS A 100 -12.69 10.81 -14.46
CA HIS A 100 -12.03 11.95 -15.08
C HIS A 100 -11.15 11.51 -16.24
N ILE A 101 -11.10 12.35 -17.28
CA ILE A 101 -10.24 12.17 -18.45
C ILE A 101 -9.51 13.48 -18.68
N GLN A 102 -8.21 13.40 -18.88
CA GLN A 102 -7.38 14.55 -19.26
C GLN A 102 -6.52 14.24 -20.47
N ALA A 103 -6.36 15.24 -21.32
CA ALA A 103 -5.54 15.15 -22.52
C ALA A 103 -4.14 15.70 -22.24
N VAL A 104 -3.11 14.94 -22.64
CA VAL A 104 -1.72 15.32 -22.43
C VAL A 104 -0.89 15.05 -23.69
N ALA A 105 0.29 15.61 -23.72
CA ALA A 105 1.30 15.29 -24.73
C ALA A 105 2.67 15.28 -24.06
N THR A 106 3.57 14.42 -24.50
CA THR A 106 4.91 14.31 -23.94
C THR A 106 5.97 14.50 -25.02
N LYS A 107 7.06 15.19 -24.67
CA LYS A 107 8.19 15.41 -25.60
C LYS A 107 9.51 15.36 -24.85
N GLY A 108 10.43 14.55 -25.36
CA GLY A 108 11.80 14.46 -24.87
C GLY A 108 12.62 15.70 -25.19
N GLY A 109 13.44 16.16 -24.25
CA GLY A 109 14.31 17.31 -24.43
C GLY A 109 15.46 17.33 -23.42
N ILE A 110 16.21 18.41 -23.44
CA ILE A 110 17.35 18.65 -22.55
C ILE A 110 17.25 20.08 -22.03
N ILE A 111 17.28 20.27 -20.72
CA ILE A 111 17.53 21.60 -20.13
C ILE A 111 19.02 21.78 -19.99
N ARG A 112 19.53 22.90 -20.53
CA ARG A 112 20.94 23.26 -20.49
C ARG A 112 21.14 24.55 -19.73
N THR A 113 22.10 24.57 -18.84
CA THR A 113 22.66 25.75 -18.19
C THR A 113 24.10 25.98 -18.70
N GLU A 114 24.79 26.99 -18.18
CA GLU A 114 26.18 27.26 -18.55
C GLU A 114 27.12 26.09 -18.20
N ASN A 115 26.87 25.40 -17.09
CA ASN A 115 27.80 24.43 -16.51
C ASN A 115 27.32 22.99 -16.58
N THR A 116 26.03 22.75 -16.81
CA THR A 116 25.44 21.40 -16.75
C THR A 116 24.23 21.27 -17.66
N TYR A 117 23.83 20.04 -17.92
CA TYR A 117 22.61 19.71 -18.67
C TYR A 117 21.94 18.48 -18.05
N GLU A 118 20.61 18.40 -18.15
CA GLU A 118 19.81 17.26 -17.74
C GLU A 118 18.77 16.92 -18.80
N SER A 119 18.58 15.62 -19.02
CA SER A 119 17.52 15.13 -19.90
C SER A 119 16.17 15.29 -19.23
N ILE A 120 15.17 15.73 -19.99
CA ILE A 120 13.82 15.94 -19.50
C ILE A 120 12.78 15.28 -20.39
N LEU A 121 11.65 14.93 -19.80
CA LEU A 121 10.41 14.60 -20.48
C LEU A 121 9.39 15.70 -20.15
N ALA A 122 9.18 16.62 -21.10
CA ALA A 122 8.18 17.65 -20.92
C ALA A 122 6.78 17.06 -21.11
N LYS A 123 5.98 17.12 -20.07
CA LYS A 123 4.55 16.78 -20.09
C LYS A 123 3.75 18.05 -20.25
N GLY A 124 3.18 18.21 -21.44
CA GLY A 124 2.25 19.28 -21.78
C GLY A 124 0.86 18.94 -21.27
N VAL A 125 0.28 19.84 -20.52
CA VAL A 125 -1.03 19.67 -19.89
C VAL A 125 -1.97 20.80 -20.28
N GLY A 126 -3.26 20.50 -20.37
CA GLY A 126 -4.32 21.42 -20.77
C GLY A 126 -5.16 21.95 -19.60
N LYS A 127 -6.28 22.59 -19.94
CA LYS A 127 -7.23 23.14 -18.96
C LYS A 127 -7.96 22.05 -18.17
N ASP A 128 -8.04 20.84 -18.69
CA ASP A 128 -8.67 19.64 -18.16
C ASP A 128 -7.76 18.89 -17.17
N TYR A 129 -6.50 19.31 -17.05
CA TYR A 129 -5.55 18.65 -16.16
C TYR A 129 -5.90 18.84 -14.69
N ASN A 130 -6.00 17.73 -13.96
CA ASN A 130 -6.33 17.74 -12.53
C ASN A 130 -5.10 18.03 -11.66
N TRP A 131 -4.80 19.31 -11.46
CA TRP A 131 -3.71 19.78 -10.61
C TRP A 131 -3.85 19.40 -9.13
N GLN A 132 -5.06 19.07 -8.65
CA GLN A 132 -5.27 18.67 -7.25
C GLN A 132 -4.49 17.40 -6.90
N LEU A 133 -4.33 16.48 -7.86
CA LEU A 133 -3.55 15.26 -7.67
C LEU A 133 -2.05 15.52 -7.44
N LEU A 134 -1.53 16.61 -8.02
CA LEU A 134 -0.12 17.00 -7.87
C LEU A 134 0.12 17.94 -6.69
N GLN A 135 -0.93 18.52 -6.10
CA GLN A 135 -0.82 19.59 -5.12
C GLN A 135 -0.02 19.19 -3.87
N ASP A 136 -0.17 17.96 -3.40
CA ASP A 136 0.55 17.43 -2.23
C ASP A 136 2.05 17.25 -2.48
N PHE A 137 2.47 17.25 -3.74
CA PHE A 137 3.88 17.13 -4.14
C PHE A 137 4.54 18.48 -4.40
N ILE A 138 3.80 19.59 -4.49
CA ILE A 138 4.37 20.92 -4.70
C ILE A 138 5.07 21.35 -3.43
N THR A 139 6.38 21.58 -3.52
CA THR A 139 7.20 22.00 -2.39
C THR A 139 7.32 23.52 -2.27
N GLU A 140 7.37 24.21 -3.42
CA GLU A 140 7.54 25.66 -3.47
C GLU A 140 6.84 26.26 -4.71
N GLY A 141 6.36 27.48 -4.61
CA GLY A 141 5.75 28.22 -5.72
C GLY A 141 4.32 27.76 -6.06
N ARG A 142 4.01 27.63 -7.35
CA ARG A 142 2.68 27.29 -7.87
C ARG A 142 2.75 26.46 -9.15
N THR A 143 1.60 25.93 -9.57
CA THR A 143 1.44 25.29 -10.88
C THR A 143 1.49 26.31 -12.02
N PRO A 144 1.92 25.88 -13.23
CA PRO A 144 1.86 26.71 -14.43
C PRO A 144 0.42 27.11 -14.76
N ASN A 145 0.24 28.35 -15.23
CA ASN A 145 -1.06 28.79 -15.72
C ASN A 145 -1.22 28.37 -17.17
N VAL A 146 -2.00 27.31 -17.40
CA VAL A 146 -2.30 26.75 -18.73
C VAL A 146 -3.69 27.12 -19.25
N SER A 147 -4.49 27.88 -18.45
CA SER A 147 -5.88 28.21 -18.76
C SER A 147 -6.03 29.51 -19.56
N GLY A 148 -4.97 30.29 -19.73
CA GLY A 148 -5.01 31.56 -20.49
C GLY A 148 -5.21 31.38 -21.98
N GLU A 149 -5.56 32.46 -22.69
CA GLU A 149 -5.67 32.49 -24.14
C GLU A 149 -4.31 32.36 -24.83
N GLU A 150 -3.29 33.01 -24.28
CA GLU A 150 -1.92 32.93 -24.77
C GLU A 150 -1.23 31.65 -24.32
N ILE A 151 -0.31 31.15 -25.14
CA ILE A 151 0.51 29.98 -24.81
C ILE A 151 1.43 30.34 -23.66
N SER A 152 1.33 29.60 -22.57
CA SER A 152 2.15 29.83 -21.40
C SER A 152 3.60 29.38 -21.59
N ASN A 153 4.56 30.20 -21.17
CA ASN A 153 5.99 29.86 -21.11
C ASN A 153 6.39 29.49 -19.66
N GLU A 154 5.45 29.09 -18.82
CA GLU A 154 5.72 28.67 -17.46
C GLU A 154 6.03 27.17 -17.41
N ILE A 155 6.89 26.79 -16.46
CA ILE A 155 7.27 25.40 -16.25
C ILE A 155 7.30 25.08 -14.74
N LEU A 156 6.86 23.87 -14.40
CA LEU A 156 7.01 23.27 -13.08
C LEU A 156 8.13 22.22 -13.18
N LEU A 157 9.18 22.39 -12.36
CA LEU A 157 10.30 21.46 -12.29
C LEU A 157 10.25 20.63 -11.00
N SER A 158 10.94 19.49 -11.00
CA SER A 158 11.22 18.82 -9.75
C SER A 158 12.31 19.55 -8.96
N THR A 159 12.26 19.45 -7.64
CA THR A 159 13.33 19.93 -6.75
C THR A 159 14.66 19.24 -7.07
N TYR A 160 14.62 17.97 -7.52
CA TYR A 160 15.80 17.23 -7.96
C TYR A 160 16.48 17.91 -9.16
N LEU A 161 15.73 18.16 -10.24
CA LEU A 161 16.26 18.84 -11.43
C LEU A 161 16.72 20.27 -11.13
N ALA A 162 15.95 21.02 -10.36
CA ALA A 162 16.31 22.38 -9.99
C ALA A 162 17.65 22.44 -9.23
N ASN A 163 17.88 21.53 -8.30
CA ASN A 163 19.15 21.45 -7.57
C ASN A 163 20.32 21.05 -8.48
N ARG A 164 20.14 20.08 -9.38
CA ARG A 164 21.18 19.65 -10.30
C ARG A 164 21.57 20.70 -11.35
N LEU A 165 20.58 21.46 -11.78
CA LEU A 165 20.75 22.53 -12.77
C LEU A 165 21.13 23.87 -12.12
N HIS A 166 21.14 23.95 -10.76
CA HIS A 166 21.35 25.17 -10.00
C HIS A 166 20.34 26.28 -10.33
N LEU A 167 19.08 25.92 -10.57
CA LEU A 167 17.99 26.81 -10.92
C LEU A 167 17.04 27.02 -9.72
N LYS A 168 16.39 28.17 -9.71
CA LYS A 168 15.42 28.56 -8.65
C LYS A 168 14.11 29.06 -9.26
N ILE A 169 13.08 29.17 -8.44
CA ILE A 169 11.81 29.79 -8.84
C ILE A 169 12.07 31.23 -9.28
N GLY A 170 11.50 31.60 -10.43
CA GLY A 170 11.66 32.88 -11.08
C GLY A 170 12.74 32.91 -12.16
N ASP A 171 13.67 31.96 -12.16
CA ASP A 171 14.71 31.87 -13.18
C ASP A 171 14.10 31.42 -14.52
N HIS A 172 14.83 31.71 -15.59
CA HIS A 172 14.54 31.22 -16.92
C HIS A 172 15.46 30.05 -17.26
N CYS A 173 14.86 28.92 -17.67
CA CYS A 173 15.60 27.77 -18.17
C CYS A 173 15.47 27.67 -19.69
N HIS A 174 16.56 27.27 -20.34
CA HIS A 174 16.59 27.00 -21.78
C HIS A 174 16.49 25.51 -22.04
N ALA A 175 15.40 25.10 -22.68
CA ALA A 175 15.17 23.72 -23.06
C ALA A 175 15.35 23.54 -24.58
N ILE A 176 16.00 22.45 -24.93
CA ILE A 176 16.27 22.05 -26.31
C ILE A 176 15.52 20.74 -26.53
N PHE A 177 14.61 20.73 -27.50
CA PHE A 177 13.81 19.56 -27.85
C PHE A 177 14.25 18.95 -29.17
N LEU A 178 14.26 17.63 -29.21
CA LEU A 178 14.53 16.89 -30.41
C LEU A 178 13.44 17.20 -31.47
N LYS A 179 13.85 17.35 -32.70
CA LYS A 179 12.98 17.44 -33.86
C LYS A 179 12.93 16.11 -34.59
N ASP A 180 11.86 15.88 -35.34
CA ASP A 180 11.75 14.77 -36.28
C ASP A 180 12.83 14.90 -37.36
N GLU A 181 13.15 13.79 -38.05
CA GLU A 181 14.35 13.53 -38.83
C GLU A 181 14.72 14.59 -39.92
N ASP A 182 13.79 15.45 -40.35
CA ASP A 182 13.99 16.39 -41.47
C ASP A 182 14.53 17.78 -41.10
N SER A 183 14.83 18.04 -39.83
CA SER A 183 15.14 19.41 -39.39
C SER A 183 16.53 19.57 -38.78
N GLN A 184 17.40 20.32 -39.44
CA GLN A 184 18.78 20.59 -39.01
C GLN A 184 18.90 21.47 -37.74
N THR A 185 17.86 22.18 -37.31
CA THR A 185 17.92 23.06 -36.14
C THR A 185 17.00 22.56 -35.03
N PRO A 186 17.51 22.37 -33.81
CA PRO A 186 16.69 21.94 -32.67
C PRO A 186 15.65 22.99 -32.28
N ASN A 187 14.52 22.55 -31.70
CA ASN A 187 13.53 23.44 -31.09
C ASN A 187 14.06 23.96 -29.76
N GLN A 188 14.34 25.24 -29.67
CA GLN A 188 14.73 25.89 -28.43
C GLN A 188 13.52 26.62 -27.82
N ARG A 189 13.35 26.49 -26.52
CA ARG A 189 12.31 27.17 -25.74
C ARG A 189 12.93 27.72 -24.47
N SER A 190 12.47 28.92 -24.06
CA SER A 190 12.81 29.52 -22.80
C SER A 190 11.56 29.47 -21.93
N PHE A 191 11.67 28.85 -20.74
CA PHE A 191 10.59 28.74 -19.78
C PHE A 191 10.94 29.46 -18.49
N LYS A 192 9.95 30.09 -17.86
CA LYS A 192 10.05 30.65 -16.52
C LYS A 192 9.63 29.61 -15.49
N ILE A 193 10.49 29.34 -14.52
CA ILE A 193 10.19 28.40 -13.42
C ILE A 193 9.23 29.06 -12.45
N VAL A 194 8.04 28.50 -12.25
CA VAL A 194 6.99 29.05 -11.40
C VAL A 194 6.73 28.24 -10.12
N GLY A 195 7.22 26.99 -10.11
CA GLY A 195 7.11 26.14 -8.94
C GLY A 195 8.05 24.95 -9.01
N LEU A 196 8.23 24.33 -7.83
CA LEU A 196 9.01 23.10 -7.66
C LEU A 196 8.14 22.03 -7.04
N TYR A 197 8.29 20.78 -7.49
CA TYR A 197 7.63 19.63 -6.92
C TYR A 197 8.64 18.55 -6.49
N ASN A 198 8.23 17.68 -5.58
CA ASN A 198 8.97 16.51 -5.17
C ASN A 198 8.00 15.34 -4.99
N SER A 199 7.99 14.42 -5.95
CA SER A 199 7.13 13.24 -5.87
C SER A 199 7.72 12.18 -4.92
N GLY A 200 9.02 12.26 -4.62
CA GLY A 200 9.78 11.20 -3.96
C GLY A 200 9.85 9.92 -4.78
N PHE A 201 9.59 10.00 -6.10
CA PHE A 201 9.80 8.93 -7.07
C PHE A 201 10.94 9.39 -7.99
N GLN A 202 12.14 8.85 -7.76
CA GLN A 202 13.35 9.39 -8.37
C GLN A 202 13.31 9.42 -9.90
N GLU A 203 12.70 8.41 -10.53
CA GLU A 203 12.58 8.33 -11.99
C GLU A 203 11.77 9.49 -12.57
N PHE A 204 10.68 9.90 -11.88
CA PHE A 204 9.85 11.02 -12.28
C PHE A 204 10.53 12.34 -11.95
N ASP A 205 11.08 12.45 -10.73
CA ASP A 205 11.75 13.67 -10.29
C ASP A 205 13.01 13.98 -11.12
N ALA A 206 13.66 12.94 -11.69
CA ALA A 206 14.83 13.11 -12.54
C ALA A 206 14.50 13.52 -13.98
N SER A 207 13.25 13.33 -14.43
CA SER A 207 12.94 13.51 -15.86
C SER A 207 11.72 14.39 -16.13
N TYR A 208 10.62 14.26 -15.39
CA TYR A 208 9.38 14.95 -15.73
C TYR A 208 9.42 16.44 -15.39
N VAL A 209 8.91 17.23 -16.35
CA VAL A 209 8.63 18.66 -16.17
C VAL A 209 7.25 18.96 -16.76
N PHE A 210 6.48 19.87 -16.15
CA PHE A 210 5.12 20.18 -16.60
C PHE A 210 5.06 21.56 -17.24
N THR A 211 4.43 21.63 -18.40
CA THR A 211 4.26 22.88 -19.16
C THR A 211 2.93 22.88 -19.90
N ASP A 212 2.63 23.96 -20.62
CA ASP A 212 1.42 24.07 -21.44
C ASP A 212 1.50 23.11 -22.66
N ILE A 213 0.44 22.31 -22.87
CA ILE A 213 0.36 21.35 -23.97
C ILE A 213 0.55 22.02 -25.33
N ARG A 214 0.10 23.28 -25.48
CA ARG A 214 0.24 24.07 -26.72
C ARG A 214 1.69 24.32 -27.10
N GLN A 215 2.64 24.28 -26.15
CA GLN A 215 4.07 24.31 -26.46
C GLN A 215 4.49 23.08 -27.24
N ILE A 216 4.03 21.89 -26.82
CA ILE A 216 4.35 20.63 -27.50
C ILE A 216 3.65 20.56 -28.85
N GLN A 217 2.38 20.92 -28.94
CA GLN A 217 1.64 21.01 -30.20
C GLN A 217 2.38 21.89 -31.20
N LYS A 218 2.84 23.07 -30.79
CA LYS A 218 3.61 24.00 -31.66
C LYS A 218 4.96 23.42 -32.09
N MET A 219 5.64 22.69 -31.16
CA MET A 219 6.94 22.07 -31.49
C MET A 219 6.80 20.91 -32.46
N ASN A 220 5.74 20.14 -32.37
CA ASN A 220 5.44 18.99 -33.23
C ASN A 220 4.68 19.39 -34.51
N LYS A 221 4.31 20.68 -34.67
CA LYS A 221 3.44 21.18 -35.75
C LYS A 221 2.06 20.52 -35.78
N TRP A 222 1.56 20.12 -34.60
CA TRP A 222 0.25 19.55 -34.45
C TRP A 222 -0.85 20.64 -34.51
N GLN A 223 -2.06 20.21 -34.85
CA GLN A 223 -3.23 21.07 -34.79
C GLN A 223 -3.65 21.32 -33.30
N GLN A 224 -4.51 22.30 -33.07
CA GLN A 224 -4.96 22.62 -31.71
C GLN A 224 -5.83 21.51 -31.07
N ASP A 225 -6.44 20.69 -31.89
CA ASP A 225 -7.25 19.55 -31.51
C ASP A 225 -6.49 18.22 -31.48
N GLU A 226 -5.17 18.25 -31.65
CA GLU A 226 -4.31 17.06 -31.60
C GLU A 226 -3.56 17.00 -30.28
N VAL A 227 -3.62 15.82 -29.64
CA VAL A 227 -3.00 15.52 -28.34
C VAL A 227 -2.17 14.25 -28.43
N GLY A 228 -1.30 14.01 -27.47
CA GLY A 228 -0.44 12.82 -27.48
C GLY A 228 -1.17 11.58 -26.98
N ASN A 229 -1.85 11.70 -25.86
CA ASN A 229 -2.59 10.61 -25.21
C ASN A 229 -3.64 11.16 -24.25
N PHE A 230 -4.57 10.31 -23.87
CA PHE A 230 -5.52 10.59 -22.77
C PHE A 230 -5.14 9.78 -21.54
N GLU A 231 -5.28 10.39 -20.39
CA GLU A 231 -5.10 9.76 -19.09
C GLU A 231 -6.46 9.68 -18.39
N LEU A 232 -6.85 8.46 -18.02
CA LEU A 232 -8.14 8.15 -17.41
C LEU A 232 -7.96 7.85 -15.94
N PHE A 233 -8.89 8.35 -15.14
CA PHE A 233 -8.94 8.12 -13.69
C PHE A 233 -10.19 7.33 -13.33
N ILE A 234 -10.03 6.34 -12.45
CA ILE A 234 -11.11 5.49 -11.95
C ILE A 234 -11.14 5.55 -10.42
N ASN A 235 -12.30 5.28 -9.82
CA ASN A 235 -12.45 5.32 -8.36
C ASN A 235 -11.87 4.10 -7.65
N ASP A 236 -11.94 2.93 -8.27
CA ASP A 236 -11.57 1.66 -7.66
C ASP A 236 -10.40 1.03 -8.41
N PHE A 237 -9.21 1.14 -7.81
CA PHE A 237 -7.99 0.58 -8.40
C PHE A 237 -8.04 -0.95 -8.53
N ASP A 238 -8.73 -1.65 -7.65
CA ASP A 238 -8.76 -3.11 -7.68
C ASP A 238 -9.55 -3.66 -8.89
N ARG A 239 -10.33 -2.79 -9.55
CA ARG A 239 -11.04 -3.09 -10.80
C ARG A 239 -10.33 -2.61 -12.06
N ILE A 240 -9.08 -2.16 -11.96
CA ILE A 240 -8.36 -1.53 -13.07
C ILE A 240 -8.24 -2.42 -14.31
N GLU A 241 -8.04 -3.73 -14.15
CA GLU A 241 -7.94 -4.68 -15.25
C GLU A 241 -9.30 -4.84 -15.96
N ASP A 242 -10.40 -5.01 -15.21
CA ASP A 242 -11.76 -5.12 -15.75
C ASP A 242 -12.15 -3.84 -16.52
N VAL A 243 -11.86 -2.67 -15.91
CA VAL A 243 -12.13 -1.38 -16.55
C VAL A 243 -11.23 -1.16 -17.76
N GLY A 244 -9.94 -1.56 -17.69
CA GLY A 244 -9.01 -1.49 -18.80
C GLY A 244 -9.50 -2.27 -20.03
N TYR A 245 -10.02 -3.49 -19.85
CA TYR A 245 -10.63 -4.26 -20.93
C TYR A 245 -11.87 -3.58 -21.52
N LYS A 246 -12.72 -2.97 -20.69
CA LYS A 246 -13.88 -2.21 -21.18
C LYS A 246 -13.47 -0.99 -21.99
N VAL A 247 -12.46 -0.25 -21.50
CA VAL A 247 -11.90 0.91 -22.21
C VAL A 247 -11.32 0.47 -23.55
N TYR A 248 -10.49 -0.56 -23.57
CA TYR A 248 -9.91 -1.10 -24.81
C TYR A 248 -10.96 -1.51 -25.84
N GLY A 249 -12.06 -2.16 -25.39
CA GLY A 249 -13.16 -2.54 -26.27
C GLY A 249 -14.03 -1.37 -26.76
N ALA A 250 -13.99 -0.22 -26.09
CA ALA A 250 -14.79 0.96 -26.41
C ALA A 250 -14.03 2.00 -27.23
N VAL A 251 -12.70 1.99 -27.26
CA VAL A 251 -11.89 2.84 -28.11
C VAL A 251 -11.79 2.27 -29.52
N GLY A 252 -11.68 3.14 -30.51
CA GLY A 252 -11.58 2.71 -31.93
C GLY A 252 -10.29 1.92 -32.21
N SER A 253 -10.29 1.16 -33.30
CA SER A 253 -9.18 0.26 -33.68
C SER A 253 -7.84 0.96 -34.00
N PHE A 254 -7.81 2.27 -34.12
CA PHE A 254 -6.59 3.08 -34.28
C PHE A 254 -5.96 3.50 -32.95
N LEU A 255 -6.65 3.24 -31.84
CA LEU A 255 -6.21 3.56 -30.49
C LEU A 255 -5.90 2.29 -29.72
N ASP A 256 -4.97 2.40 -28.81
CA ASP A 256 -4.66 1.37 -27.80
C ASP A 256 -4.93 1.91 -26.40
N ALA A 257 -5.27 1.02 -25.49
CA ALA A 257 -5.50 1.37 -24.10
C ALA A 257 -4.69 0.45 -23.18
N GLN A 258 -3.87 1.04 -22.35
CA GLN A 258 -2.97 0.34 -21.43
C GLN A 258 -3.20 0.77 -20.00
N THR A 259 -3.37 -0.19 -19.10
CA THR A 259 -3.42 0.08 -17.66
C THR A 259 -2.03 0.43 -17.13
N ILE A 260 -1.98 1.16 -16.02
CA ILE A 260 -0.70 1.49 -15.37
C ILE A 260 0.04 0.24 -14.87
N ILE A 261 -0.69 -0.85 -14.58
CA ILE A 261 -0.10 -2.15 -14.23
C ILE A 261 0.65 -2.75 -15.43
N GLN A 262 0.04 -2.70 -16.61
CA GLN A 262 0.65 -3.18 -17.85
C GLN A 262 1.82 -2.30 -18.29
N LYS A 263 1.77 -1.00 -17.98
CA LYS A 263 2.85 -0.06 -18.31
C LYS A 263 4.09 -0.23 -17.42
N PHE A 264 3.89 -0.50 -16.13
CA PHE A 264 4.97 -0.66 -15.14
C PHE A 264 4.95 -2.05 -14.47
N PRO A 265 5.03 -3.15 -15.24
CA PRO A 265 4.85 -4.49 -14.71
C PRO A 265 5.87 -4.83 -13.61
N PHE A 266 7.13 -4.44 -13.78
CA PHE A 266 8.18 -4.71 -12.79
C PHE A 266 7.93 -4.05 -11.43
N ILE A 267 7.37 -2.84 -11.42
CA ILE A 267 7.03 -2.14 -10.15
C ILE A 267 5.88 -2.88 -9.46
N PHE A 268 4.83 -3.27 -10.20
CA PHE A 268 3.69 -3.97 -9.63
C PHE A 268 4.02 -5.40 -9.21
N GLU A 269 4.88 -6.12 -9.93
CA GLU A 269 5.41 -7.42 -9.52
C GLU A 269 6.23 -7.31 -8.23
N TRP A 270 7.12 -6.31 -8.16
CA TRP A 270 7.92 -6.05 -6.96
C TRP A 270 7.02 -5.71 -5.75
N VAL A 271 6.02 -4.84 -5.94
CA VAL A 271 5.04 -4.54 -4.90
C VAL A 271 4.24 -5.78 -4.50
N GLY A 272 3.89 -6.66 -5.45
CA GLY A 272 3.22 -7.94 -5.20
C GLY A 272 4.02 -8.90 -4.31
N MET A 273 5.36 -8.85 -4.34
CA MET A 273 6.21 -9.64 -3.44
C MET A 273 5.99 -9.31 -1.96
N PHE A 274 5.58 -8.08 -1.64
CA PHE A 274 5.27 -7.70 -0.26
C PHE A 274 4.05 -8.44 0.27
N ASP A 275 3.07 -8.77 -0.58
CA ASP A 275 1.90 -9.55 -0.18
C ASP A 275 2.29 -10.95 0.25
N PHE A 276 3.16 -11.60 -0.51
CA PHE A 276 3.68 -12.91 -0.14
C PHE A 276 4.41 -12.86 1.21
N ASN A 277 5.26 -11.85 1.42
CA ASN A 277 5.98 -11.67 2.68
C ASN A 277 5.02 -11.43 3.86
N ILE A 278 3.96 -10.64 3.67
CA ILE A 278 2.94 -10.42 4.69
C ILE A 278 2.25 -11.73 5.07
N TYR A 279 1.80 -12.53 4.09
CA TYR A 279 1.17 -13.83 4.35
C TYR A 279 2.12 -14.80 5.03
N LEU A 280 3.40 -14.80 4.65
CA LEU A 280 4.43 -15.61 5.28
C LEU A 280 4.63 -15.21 6.75
N ILE A 281 4.75 -13.92 7.05
CA ILE A 281 4.86 -13.41 8.43
C ILE A 281 3.64 -13.81 9.26
N ILE A 282 2.43 -13.62 8.72
CA ILE A 282 1.19 -14.00 9.40
C ILE A 282 1.18 -15.50 9.69
N GLY A 283 1.51 -16.34 8.71
CA GLY A 283 1.57 -17.79 8.87
C GLY A 283 2.57 -18.22 9.95
N ILE A 284 3.80 -17.70 9.91
CA ILE A 284 4.81 -18.00 10.92
C ILE A 284 4.36 -17.55 12.31
N MET A 285 3.82 -16.35 12.45
CA MET A 285 3.39 -15.82 13.75
C MET A 285 2.22 -16.59 14.35
N ILE A 286 1.29 -17.06 13.52
CA ILE A 286 0.20 -17.94 13.96
C ILE A 286 0.75 -19.28 14.48
N ILE A 287 1.69 -19.89 13.74
CA ILE A 287 2.32 -21.14 14.14
C ILE A 287 3.07 -20.97 15.45
N VAL A 288 3.89 -19.93 15.60
CA VAL A 288 4.66 -19.65 16.84
C VAL A 288 3.71 -19.39 18.01
N GLY A 289 2.70 -18.53 17.82
CA GLY A 289 1.67 -18.25 18.83
C GLY A 289 0.90 -19.50 19.25
N GLY A 290 0.55 -20.34 18.29
CA GLY A 290 -0.12 -21.61 18.51
C GLY A 290 0.72 -22.61 19.31
N PHE A 291 1.99 -22.81 18.97
CA PHE A 291 2.90 -23.66 19.74
C PHE A 291 3.10 -23.18 21.20
N ASN A 292 3.30 -21.88 21.39
CA ASN A 292 3.40 -21.29 22.71
C ASN A 292 2.13 -21.52 23.53
N MET A 293 0.96 -21.41 22.88
CA MET A 293 -0.32 -21.64 23.53
C MET A 293 -0.56 -23.12 23.86
N ILE A 294 -0.18 -24.04 22.97
CA ILE A 294 -0.19 -25.50 23.22
C ILE A 294 0.61 -25.82 24.48
N THR A 295 1.82 -25.29 24.57
CA THR A 295 2.72 -25.51 25.72
C THR A 295 2.11 -24.94 27.00
N ALA A 296 1.59 -23.72 26.96
CA ALA A 296 0.96 -23.06 28.12
C ALA A 296 -0.24 -23.85 28.66
N ILE A 297 -1.12 -24.31 27.76
CA ILE A 297 -2.30 -25.08 28.14
C ILE A 297 -1.93 -26.49 28.64
N LEU A 298 -0.93 -27.14 28.00
CA LEU A 298 -0.45 -28.44 28.45
C LEU A 298 0.09 -28.38 29.87
N VAL A 299 0.91 -27.39 30.18
CA VAL A 299 1.44 -27.19 31.55
C VAL A 299 0.32 -26.89 32.53
N LEU A 300 -0.66 -26.06 32.15
CA LEU A 300 -1.83 -25.77 32.95
C LEU A 300 -2.65 -27.05 33.24
N ILE A 301 -2.85 -27.92 32.25
CA ILE A 301 -3.57 -29.20 32.41
C ILE A 301 -2.79 -30.09 33.37
N LEU A 302 -1.46 -30.22 33.21
CA LEU A 302 -0.63 -31.06 34.10
C LEU A 302 -0.66 -30.56 35.54
N GLU A 303 -0.55 -29.25 35.77
CA GLU A 303 -0.62 -28.66 37.12
C GLU A 303 -2.00 -28.84 37.77
N LYS A 304 -3.08 -28.79 36.99
CA LYS A 304 -4.45 -28.95 37.47
C LYS A 304 -4.95 -30.41 37.38
N THR A 305 -4.06 -31.38 37.16
CA THR A 305 -4.42 -32.82 37.12
C THR A 305 -5.16 -33.30 38.34
N PRO A 306 -4.78 -32.94 39.61
CA PRO A 306 -5.56 -33.33 40.77
C PRO A 306 -6.98 -32.79 40.74
N MET A 307 -7.18 -31.53 40.31
CA MET A 307 -8.52 -30.94 40.15
C MET A 307 -9.34 -31.70 39.12
N ILE A 308 -8.71 -32.07 37.97
CA ILE A 308 -9.37 -32.84 36.92
C ILE A 308 -9.83 -34.19 37.45
N GLY A 309 -9.01 -34.89 38.27
CA GLY A 309 -9.37 -36.14 38.92
C GLY A 309 -10.61 -36.03 39.82
N VAL A 310 -10.64 -34.98 40.65
CA VAL A 310 -11.82 -34.71 41.52
C VAL A 310 -13.07 -34.41 40.71
N LEU A 311 -12.97 -33.58 39.65
CA LEU A 311 -14.11 -33.27 38.78
C LEU A 311 -14.66 -34.51 38.07
N LYS A 312 -13.79 -35.41 37.62
CA LYS A 312 -14.19 -36.69 36.99
C LYS A 312 -14.86 -37.62 38.02
N SER A 313 -14.35 -37.70 39.27
CA SER A 313 -14.96 -38.52 40.32
C SER A 313 -16.32 -38.00 40.76
N LEU A 314 -16.58 -36.71 40.60
CA LEU A 314 -17.90 -36.08 40.78
C LEU A 314 -18.84 -36.24 39.58
N GLY A 315 -18.43 -36.99 38.54
CA GLY A 315 -19.26 -37.30 37.39
C GLY A 315 -19.19 -36.26 36.23
N MET A 316 -18.23 -35.31 36.27
CA MET A 316 -18.08 -34.36 35.17
C MET A 316 -17.49 -35.04 33.91
N THR A 317 -18.11 -34.82 32.75
CA THR A 317 -17.68 -35.41 31.49
C THR A 317 -16.38 -34.76 30.95
N ASP A 318 -15.60 -35.53 30.22
CA ASP A 318 -14.37 -35.03 29.56
C ASP A 318 -14.65 -33.81 28.67
N HIS A 319 -15.80 -33.76 28.04
CA HIS A 319 -16.20 -32.62 27.18
C HIS A 319 -16.36 -31.33 28.02
N SER A 320 -17.02 -31.42 29.18
CA SER A 320 -17.18 -30.27 30.09
C SER A 320 -15.84 -29.79 30.65
N ILE A 321 -14.95 -30.74 31.01
CA ILE A 321 -13.61 -30.39 31.48
C ILE A 321 -12.79 -29.71 30.38
N ARG A 322 -12.84 -30.20 29.11
CA ARG A 322 -12.19 -29.52 27.97
C ARG A 322 -12.69 -28.10 27.79
N LYS A 323 -14.00 -27.85 27.89
CA LYS A 323 -14.57 -26.50 27.83
C LYS A 323 -13.96 -25.54 28.88
N ILE A 324 -13.68 -26.01 30.10
CA ILE A 324 -13.02 -25.19 31.12
C ILE A 324 -11.66 -24.68 30.63
N PHE A 325 -10.84 -25.57 30.05
CA PHE A 325 -9.52 -25.19 29.54
C PHE A 325 -9.60 -24.35 28.28
N LEU A 326 -10.60 -24.57 27.42
CA LEU A 326 -10.83 -23.70 26.23
C LEU A 326 -11.26 -22.29 26.68
N TYR A 327 -12.08 -22.10 27.71
CA TYR A 327 -12.39 -20.78 28.26
C TYR A 327 -11.15 -20.08 28.83
N ASN A 328 -10.27 -20.84 29.52
CA ASN A 328 -8.99 -20.30 30.00
C ASN A 328 -8.08 -19.86 28.82
N ALA A 329 -8.00 -20.67 27.77
CA ALA A 329 -7.27 -20.37 26.59
C ALA A 329 -7.80 -19.11 25.88
N THR A 330 -9.13 -19.02 25.69
CA THR A 330 -9.77 -17.85 25.10
C THR A 330 -9.43 -16.57 25.85
N TYR A 331 -9.41 -16.63 27.19
CA TYR A 331 -9.01 -15.50 28.02
C TYR A 331 -7.55 -15.09 27.82
N ILE A 332 -6.62 -16.05 27.77
CA ILE A 332 -5.20 -15.82 27.55
C ILE A 332 -4.96 -15.23 26.17
N ILE A 333 -5.59 -15.80 25.13
CA ILE A 333 -5.52 -15.30 23.75
C ILE A 333 -6.09 -13.89 23.69
N GLY A 334 -7.26 -13.66 24.30
CA GLY A 334 -7.91 -12.35 24.34
C GLY A 334 -7.03 -11.26 24.98
N LEU A 335 -6.34 -11.57 26.09
CA LEU A 335 -5.37 -10.65 26.68
C LEU A 335 -4.15 -10.41 25.78
N GLY A 336 -3.64 -11.46 25.13
CA GLY A 336 -2.54 -11.33 24.17
C GLY A 336 -2.92 -10.43 22.99
N LEU A 337 -4.12 -10.64 22.43
CA LEU A 337 -4.63 -9.80 21.34
C LEU A 337 -4.87 -8.35 21.80
N LEU A 338 -5.40 -8.14 23.01
CA LEU A 338 -5.64 -6.79 23.54
C LEU A 338 -4.32 -6.01 23.68
N TRP A 339 -3.31 -6.60 24.32
CA TRP A 339 -2.02 -5.96 24.46
C TRP A 339 -1.28 -5.84 23.13
N GLY A 340 -1.39 -6.84 22.26
CA GLY A 340 -0.79 -6.81 20.91
C GLY A 340 -1.38 -5.70 20.06
N ASN A 341 -2.71 -5.54 20.03
CA ASN A 341 -3.36 -4.43 19.33
C ASN A 341 -2.96 -3.07 19.94
N ALA A 342 -3.01 -2.94 21.29
CA ALA A 342 -2.68 -1.68 21.95
C ALA A 342 -1.25 -1.22 21.64
N LEU A 343 -0.27 -2.12 21.74
CA LEU A 343 1.13 -1.83 21.43
C LEU A 343 1.34 -1.62 19.93
N GLY A 344 0.71 -2.45 19.09
CA GLY A 344 0.80 -2.33 17.64
C GLY A 344 0.27 -0.98 17.13
N PHE A 345 -0.92 -0.57 17.58
CA PHE A 345 -1.47 0.74 17.24
C PHE A 345 -0.62 1.89 17.76
N LEU A 346 -0.07 1.77 18.97
CA LEU A 346 0.84 2.78 19.51
C LEU A 346 2.08 2.96 18.62
N LEU A 347 2.72 1.86 18.21
CA LEU A 347 3.90 1.90 17.34
C LEU A 347 3.56 2.47 15.95
N LEU A 348 2.45 2.06 15.36
CA LEU A 348 1.99 2.57 14.07
C LEU A 348 1.65 4.06 14.14
N TRP A 349 1.00 4.52 15.22
CA TRP A 349 0.72 5.93 15.45
C TRP A 349 2.01 6.76 15.62
N LEU A 350 3.00 6.24 16.38
CA LEU A 350 4.31 6.88 16.53
C LEU A 350 5.02 7.01 15.17
N GLN A 351 5.00 5.96 14.35
CA GLN A 351 5.58 6.02 13.01
C GLN A 351 4.86 7.05 12.14
N GLN A 352 3.52 7.05 12.12
CA GLN A 352 2.74 7.99 11.31
C GLN A 352 2.94 9.45 11.74
N ARG A 353 3.17 9.70 13.05
CA ARG A 353 3.31 11.06 13.59
C ARG A 353 4.72 11.61 13.50
N TYR A 354 5.72 10.76 13.65
CA TYR A 354 7.12 11.17 13.79
C TYR A 354 8.04 10.66 12.69
N SER A 355 7.54 9.82 11.76
CA SER A 355 8.33 9.24 10.65
C SER A 355 9.68 8.69 11.12
N LEU A 356 9.63 7.87 12.21
CA LEU A 356 10.83 7.36 12.90
C LEU A 356 11.70 6.53 11.98
N ILE A 357 11.06 5.72 11.12
CA ILE A 357 11.75 4.86 10.17
C ILE A 357 11.65 5.53 8.80
N LYS A 358 12.79 5.98 8.30
CA LYS A 358 12.94 6.54 6.96
C LYS A 358 13.42 5.45 6.01
N LEU A 359 13.01 5.57 4.75
CA LEU A 359 13.42 4.68 3.67
C LEU A 359 14.21 5.49 2.63
N ASP A 360 15.07 4.80 1.90
CA ASP A 360 15.72 5.38 0.74
C ASP A 360 14.74 5.47 -0.42
N ALA A 361 14.41 6.69 -0.83
CA ALA A 361 13.43 6.95 -1.89
C ALA A 361 13.87 6.38 -3.26
N ALA A 362 15.18 6.22 -3.49
CA ALA A 362 15.69 5.64 -4.72
C ALA A 362 15.39 4.14 -4.83
N THR A 363 15.37 3.43 -3.68
CA THR A 363 15.15 1.98 -3.64
C THR A 363 13.70 1.61 -3.42
N TYR A 364 12.99 2.36 -2.54
CA TYR A 364 11.63 2.02 -2.08
C TYR A 364 10.54 2.90 -2.67
N TYR A 365 10.90 3.87 -3.49
CA TYR A 365 9.98 4.86 -4.10
C TYR A 365 9.22 5.73 -3.09
N VAL A 366 9.58 5.66 -1.81
CA VAL A 366 9.01 6.44 -0.72
C VAL A 366 10.12 6.82 0.27
N SER A 367 10.04 8.01 0.86
CA SER A 367 11.05 8.54 1.79
C SER A 367 10.87 8.08 3.24
N GLU A 368 9.71 7.53 3.58
CA GLU A 368 9.36 7.05 4.91
C GLU A 368 8.44 5.83 4.81
N VAL A 369 8.41 5.01 5.87
CA VAL A 369 7.50 3.86 5.91
C VAL A 369 6.06 4.34 5.99
N PRO A 370 5.27 4.19 4.92
CA PRO A 370 3.88 4.62 4.91
C PRO A 370 3.02 3.62 5.67
N ILE A 371 1.95 4.12 6.31
CA ILE A 371 1.02 3.32 7.07
C ILE A 371 -0.37 3.46 6.47
N ALA A 372 -0.94 2.33 6.05
CA ALA A 372 -2.35 2.24 5.70
C ALA A 372 -3.00 1.09 6.47
N ILE A 373 -4.07 1.39 7.17
CA ILE A 373 -4.75 0.42 8.03
C ILE A 373 -6.21 0.33 7.62
N SER A 374 -6.63 -0.86 7.18
CA SER A 374 -8.03 -1.17 6.96
C SER A 374 -8.65 -1.73 8.23
N SER A 375 -9.74 -1.12 8.73
CA SER A 375 -10.49 -1.62 9.89
C SER A 375 -10.98 -3.06 9.68
N ILE A 376 -11.35 -3.40 8.45
CA ILE A 376 -11.80 -4.76 8.09
C ILE A 376 -10.63 -5.74 8.23
N ALA A 377 -9.44 -5.40 7.73
CA ALA A 377 -8.26 -6.25 7.82
C ALA A 377 -7.87 -6.53 9.28
N ILE A 378 -7.97 -5.53 10.16
CA ILE A 378 -7.70 -5.71 11.61
C ILE A 378 -8.71 -6.68 12.24
N ILE A 379 -10.00 -6.51 11.96
CA ILE A 379 -11.03 -7.38 12.50
C ILE A 379 -10.82 -8.82 12.02
N LEU A 380 -10.58 -9.02 10.72
CA LEU A 380 -10.33 -10.34 10.15
C LEU A 380 -9.07 -10.97 10.74
N LEU A 381 -8.00 -10.19 10.93
CA LEU A 381 -6.77 -10.67 11.57
C LEU A 381 -7.04 -11.15 13.01
N ASN A 382 -7.73 -10.36 13.83
CA ASN A 382 -8.03 -10.71 15.22
C ASN A 382 -8.89 -11.97 15.29
N ILE A 383 -9.94 -12.06 14.47
CA ILE A 383 -10.81 -13.25 14.41
C ILE A 383 -10.01 -14.45 13.92
N GLY A 384 -9.20 -14.30 12.87
CA GLY A 384 -8.38 -15.36 12.32
C GLY A 384 -7.38 -15.93 13.33
N VAL A 385 -6.64 -15.06 14.03
CA VAL A 385 -5.69 -15.47 15.09
C VAL A 385 -6.41 -16.18 16.22
N LEU A 386 -7.54 -15.63 16.68
CA LEU A 386 -8.32 -16.25 17.75
C LEU A 386 -8.80 -17.67 17.35
N LEU A 387 -9.42 -17.80 16.18
CA LEU A 387 -9.95 -19.08 15.69
C LEU A 387 -8.83 -20.12 15.47
N LEU A 388 -7.73 -19.73 14.85
CA LEU A 388 -6.61 -20.63 14.57
C LEU A 388 -5.91 -21.08 15.85
N CYS A 389 -5.68 -20.16 16.81
CA CYS A 389 -5.14 -20.53 18.12
C CYS A 389 -6.07 -21.48 18.88
N LEU A 390 -7.40 -21.26 18.87
CA LEU A 390 -8.36 -22.17 19.48
C LEU A 390 -8.38 -23.53 18.80
N LEU A 391 -8.27 -23.57 17.47
CA LEU A 391 -8.24 -24.83 16.70
C LEU A 391 -6.99 -25.65 17.07
N MET A 392 -5.82 -25.00 17.17
CA MET A 392 -4.57 -25.67 17.58
C MET A 392 -4.64 -26.26 18.99
N LEU A 393 -5.47 -25.71 19.87
CA LEU A 393 -5.66 -26.20 21.23
C LEU A 393 -6.52 -27.45 21.35
N LEU A 394 -7.18 -27.89 20.30
CA LEU A 394 -7.91 -29.16 20.30
C LEU A 394 -6.99 -30.35 20.59
N VAL A 395 -5.74 -30.28 20.10
CA VAL A 395 -4.73 -31.36 20.29
C VAL A 395 -4.33 -31.53 21.75
N PRO A 396 -3.84 -30.50 22.49
CA PRO A 396 -3.43 -30.68 23.88
C PRO A 396 -4.61 -30.97 24.82
N THR A 397 -5.81 -30.45 24.52
CA THR A 397 -6.99 -30.78 25.35
C THR A 397 -7.41 -32.23 25.23
N TYR A 398 -6.99 -32.98 24.18
CA TYR A 398 -7.22 -34.42 24.10
C TYR A 398 -6.49 -35.20 25.22
N VAL A 399 -5.38 -34.67 25.75
CA VAL A 399 -4.65 -35.29 26.88
C VAL A 399 -5.55 -35.44 28.11
N ILE A 400 -6.55 -34.57 28.31
CA ILE A 400 -7.51 -34.64 29.39
C ILE A 400 -8.28 -35.96 29.44
N THR A 401 -8.55 -36.59 28.28
CA THR A 401 -9.26 -37.90 28.22
C THR A 401 -8.42 -39.04 28.77
N LYS A 402 -7.08 -38.94 28.69
CA LYS A 402 -6.17 -39.97 29.17
C LYS A 402 -5.89 -39.92 30.69
N ILE A 403 -6.33 -38.86 31.38
CA ILE A 403 -6.14 -38.72 32.81
C ILE A 403 -7.14 -39.61 33.56
N SER A 404 -6.64 -40.64 34.29
CA SER A 404 -7.46 -41.55 35.10
C SER A 404 -7.72 -41.00 36.50
N PRO A 405 -8.97 -41.04 36.99
CA PRO A 405 -9.27 -40.61 38.37
C PRO A 405 -8.49 -41.37 39.48
N THR A 406 -8.19 -42.66 39.23
CA THR A 406 -7.51 -43.54 40.18
C THR A 406 -6.03 -43.24 40.32
N GLU A 407 -5.34 -42.75 39.24
CA GLU A 407 -3.94 -42.38 39.29
C GLU A 407 -3.72 -41.00 39.95
N THR A 408 -4.66 -40.08 39.76
CA THR A 408 -4.56 -38.74 40.32
C THR A 408 -4.72 -38.64 41.80
N MET A 409 -5.45 -39.60 42.44
CA MET A 409 -5.61 -39.66 43.89
C MET A 409 -4.42 -40.32 44.65
N LYS A 410 -3.49 -40.97 43.91
CA LYS A 410 -2.28 -41.60 44.50
C LYS A 410 -1.05 -40.67 44.56
N ILE A 411 -1.13 -39.49 43.96
CA ILE A 411 -0.02 -38.51 43.96
C ILE A 411 -0.28 -37.59 45.18
N LYS A 412 0.35 -37.92 46.32
CA LYS A 412 0.58 -37.02 47.43
C LYS A 412 1.96 -36.43 47.36
#